data_4f7a1c8d595e2b19d169d23fbdc9a23a
#
_entry.id   4f7a1c8d595e2b19d169d23fbdc9a23a
#
_cell.length_a   1.000
_cell.length_b   1.000
_cell.length_c   1.000
_cell.angle_alpha   90.00
_cell.angle_beta   90.00
_cell.angle_gamma   90.00
#
_symmetry.space_group_name_H-M   'P 1'
#
loop_
_entity.id
_entity.type
_entity.pdbx_description
1 polymer ?
#
loop_
_entity_poly.entity_id
_entity_poly.type
_entity_poly.pdbx_seq_one_letter_code
_entity_poly.pdbx_strand_id
1 'polypeptide(L)'
;MKKIIMLMTGFLLAIGLMGCDKKEEKATAELQKEKPTLALVISTLNNPFFVTLKDGAEQKAKALGYELLVLDSQNDPAKELANVEDLTVKKVSAILINPTDSSAVVNAIRMANQAKIPVITLDRGANGGEVSSHVASDNVAGGELAGNYIAEKLGAGAKVIQLQGIPGTSAARDRGEGFAKAAEAKHLAVVASQPADFDRTKSLNVMENLLEANKDVQAVFAQNDEMALGAIKAIEAAQRDVLVVGFDGTDEGVNAVKSGSLAGTVAQQPALIGEKGIEVAAKVLKGEAVESSISVPLKMITL
;
A
#
# COMPACT_ATOMS: atom_id res chain seq x y z
N MET A 1 -62.00 4.69 -70.47
CA MET A 1 -62.28 3.82 -71.65
C MET A 1 -61.50 2.55 -71.46
N LYS A 2 -62.20 1.40 -71.56
CA LYS A 2 -61.76 -0.02 -71.78
C LYS A 2 -60.87 -0.60 -70.66
N LYS A 3 -61.36 -1.42 -69.69
CA LYS A 3 -61.89 -2.83 -69.81
C LYS A 3 -60.95 -3.77 -70.51
N ILE A 4 -60.56 -4.82 -69.73
CA ILE A 4 -60.59 -6.26 -70.07
C ILE A 4 -59.82 -6.98 -68.96
N ILE A 5 -60.35 -7.74 -68.08
CA ILE A 5 -60.92 -9.06 -67.77
C ILE A 5 -60.24 -10.20 -68.59
N MET A 6 -59.68 -11.19 -67.89
CA MET A 6 -59.79 -12.66 -68.08
C MET A 6 -58.65 -13.36 -67.32
N LEU A 7 -58.93 -14.11 -66.38
CA LEU A 7 -59.56 -15.46 -66.20
C LEU A 7 -58.53 -16.60 -66.13
N MET A 8 -58.51 -17.23 -64.97
CA MET A 8 -58.38 -18.68 -64.69
C MET A 8 -57.19 -19.48 -65.33
N THR A 9 -56.45 -20.17 -64.57
CA THR A 9 -56.66 -21.62 -64.35
C THR A 9 -55.75 -22.13 -63.19
N GLY A 10 -56.37 -22.88 -62.31
CA GLY A 10 -55.73 -23.56 -61.21
C GLY A 10 -54.95 -24.81 -61.58
N PHE A 11 -54.02 -25.15 -60.77
CA PHE A 11 -53.52 -26.53 -60.73
C PHE A 11 -53.22 -26.85 -59.24
N LEU A 12 -54.01 -27.70 -58.65
CA LEU A 12 -53.76 -28.40 -57.41
C LEU A 12 -52.66 -29.42 -57.66
N LEU A 13 -51.64 -29.48 -56.85
CA LEU A 13 -50.96 -30.73 -56.52
C LEU A 13 -50.49 -30.68 -55.10
N ALA A 14 -51.02 -31.60 -54.34
CA ALA A 14 -50.70 -31.90 -52.97
C ALA A 14 -49.37 -32.63 -52.81
N ILE A 15 -48.91 -32.74 -51.59
CA ILE A 15 -47.99 -33.72 -50.98
C ILE A 15 -46.58 -33.14 -50.64
N GLY A 16 -46.30 -33.16 -49.37
CA GLY A 16 -44.97 -33.09 -48.82
C GLY A 16 -44.92 -32.55 -47.39
N LEU A 17 -45.56 -33.28 -46.45
CA LEU A 17 -45.20 -33.14 -45.02
C LEU A 17 -43.77 -33.54 -44.84
N MET A 18 -42.87 -32.58 -44.60
CA MET A 18 -41.60 -32.79 -43.95
C MET A 18 -41.46 -31.72 -42.88
N GLY A 19 -41.74 -32.17 -41.63
CA GLY A 19 -41.45 -31.41 -40.42
C GLY A 19 -39.95 -31.14 -40.33
N CYS A 20 -39.57 -29.86 -40.45
CA CYS A 20 -38.31 -29.38 -39.93
C CYS A 20 -38.56 -28.82 -38.54
N ASP A 21 -38.28 -29.65 -37.54
CA ASP A 21 -38.05 -29.20 -36.17
C ASP A 21 -36.97 -28.11 -36.18
N LYS A 22 -37.36 -26.86 -36.24
CA LYS A 22 -36.47 -25.77 -35.84
C LYS A 22 -36.37 -25.83 -34.36
N LYS A 23 -35.38 -26.61 -33.84
CA LYS A 23 -34.80 -26.31 -32.55
C LYS A 23 -34.41 -24.85 -32.53
N GLU A 24 -35.19 -24.03 -31.89
CA GLU A 24 -34.76 -22.74 -31.36
C GLU A 24 -33.56 -23.04 -30.41
N GLU A 25 -32.36 -22.97 -30.93
CA GLU A 25 -31.18 -22.70 -30.12
C GLU A 25 -31.42 -21.37 -29.46
N LYS A 26 -32.01 -21.40 -28.28
CA LYS A 26 -31.83 -20.34 -27.28
C LYS A 26 -30.34 -20.30 -27.03
N ALA A 27 -29.64 -19.48 -27.79
CA ALA A 27 -28.37 -18.95 -27.41
C ALA A 27 -28.63 -18.18 -26.10
N THR A 28 -28.49 -18.85 -24.97
CA THR A 28 -28.25 -18.22 -23.68
C THR A 28 -26.97 -17.46 -23.84
N ALA A 29 -27.06 -16.20 -24.26
CA ALA A 29 -26.02 -15.24 -23.97
C ALA A 29 -25.95 -15.19 -22.45
N GLU A 30 -25.10 -15.98 -21.83
CA GLU A 30 -24.57 -15.69 -20.51
C GLU A 30 -24.03 -14.26 -20.62
N LEU A 31 -24.80 -13.30 -20.12
CA LEU A 31 -24.27 -11.99 -19.78
C LEU A 31 -23.07 -12.28 -18.89
N GLN A 32 -21.88 -12.19 -19.47
CA GLN A 32 -20.64 -12.17 -18.68
C GLN A 32 -20.83 -11.01 -17.72
N LYS A 33 -21.16 -11.38 -16.46
CA LYS A 33 -21.27 -10.40 -15.38
C LYS A 33 -19.90 -9.76 -15.29
N GLU A 34 -19.78 -8.50 -15.72
CA GLU A 34 -18.53 -7.77 -15.63
C GLU A 34 -17.96 -7.97 -14.23
N LYS A 35 -16.70 -8.37 -14.15
CA LYS A 35 -16.04 -8.57 -12.87
C LYS A 35 -16.01 -7.25 -12.14
N PRO A 36 -16.40 -7.20 -10.85
CA PRO A 36 -16.28 -5.97 -10.10
C PRO A 36 -14.82 -5.49 -10.11
N THR A 37 -14.61 -4.23 -10.46
CA THR A 37 -13.29 -3.61 -10.53
C THR A 37 -12.98 -2.95 -9.20
N LEU A 38 -11.87 -3.33 -8.60
CA LEU A 38 -11.25 -2.67 -7.45
C LEU A 38 -10.15 -1.73 -7.94
N ALA A 39 -9.80 -0.74 -7.15
CA ALA A 39 -8.65 0.10 -7.43
C ALA A 39 -7.70 0.16 -6.24
N LEU A 40 -6.40 0.14 -6.51
CA LEU A 40 -5.33 0.39 -5.56
C LEU A 40 -4.61 1.68 -5.96
N VAL A 41 -4.82 2.74 -5.18
CA VAL A 41 -4.07 3.99 -5.29
C VAL A 41 -2.90 3.91 -4.32
N ILE A 42 -1.69 3.85 -4.85
CA ILE A 42 -0.48 3.68 -4.06
C ILE A 42 0.34 4.97 -4.04
N SER A 43 0.98 5.27 -2.91
CA SER A 43 1.75 6.50 -2.75
C SER A 43 2.91 6.57 -3.72
N THR A 44 3.65 5.46 -3.89
CA THR A 44 4.73 5.35 -4.88
C THR A 44 5.08 3.89 -5.16
N LEU A 45 5.54 3.59 -6.37
CA LEU A 45 6.14 2.31 -6.74
C LEU A 45 7.67 2.34 -6.76
N ASN A 46 8.28 3.47 -6.38
CA ASN A 46 9.75 3.57 -6.28
C ASN A 46 10.32 2.87 -5.03
N ASN A 47 9.47 2.51 -4.04
CA ASN A 47 9.88 1.77 -2.86
C ASN A 47 9.48 0.29 -3.01
N PRO A 48 10.42 -0.67 -2.89
CA PRO A 48 10.15 -2.11 -3.00
C PRO A 48 9.05 -2.63 -2.06
N PHE A 49 8.89 -2.02 -0.90
CA PHE A 49 7.82 -2.34 0.04
C PHE A 49 6.44 -2.25 -0.62
N PHE A 50 6.18 -1.17 -1.35
CA PHE A 50 4.89 -0.97 -2.01
C PHE A 50 4.71 -1.82 -3.26
N VAL A 51 5.80 -2.23 -3.91
CA VAL A 51 5.74 -3.22 -5.01
C VAL A 51 5.25 -4.56 -4.45
N THR A 52 5.81 -5.01 -3.33
CA THR A 52 5.40 -6.25 -2.66
C THR A 52 3.95 -6.18 -2.15
N LEU A 53 3.52 -5.02 -1.61
CA LEU A 53 2.13 -4.80 -1.19
C LEU A 53 1.17 -4.92 -2.38
N LYS A 54 1.51 -4.26 -3.50
CA LYS A 54 0.75 -4.34 -4.76
C LYS A 54 0.64 -5.79 -5.24
N ASP A 55 1.74 -6.51 -5.27
CA ASP A 55 1.77 -7.90 -5.75
C ASP A 55 0.86 -8.81 -4.91
N GLY A 56 0.84 -8.65 -3.59
CA GLY A 56 -0.09 -9.35 -2.70
C GLY A 56 -1.56 -9.01 -3.00
N ALA A 57 -1.85 -7.73 -3.20
CA ALA A 57 -3.19 -7.27 -3.57
C ALA A 57 -3.64 -7.84 -4.93
N GLU A 58 -2.78 -7.81 -5.96
CA GLU A 58 -3.07 -8.36 -7.30
C GLU A 58 -3.34 -9.86 -7.24
N GLN A 59 -2.51 -10.63 -6.53
CA GLN A 59 -2.70 -12.07 -6.36
C GLN A 59 -4.05 -12.39 -5.70
N LYS A 60 -4.39 -11.68 -4.61
CA LYS A 60 -5.65 -11.89 -3.90
C LYS A 60 -6.85 -11.45 -4.73
N ALA A 61 -6.80 -10.30 -5.40
CA ALA A 61 -7.88 -9.83 -6.28
C ALA A 61 -8.17 -10.86 -7.37
N LYS A 62 -7.13 -11.35 -8.04
CA LYS A 62 -7.23 -12.42 -9.05
C LYS A 62 -7.87 -13.69 -8.48
N ALA A 63 -7.45 -14.13 -7.29
CA ALA A 63 -7.97 -15.32 -6.62
C ALA A 63 -9.46 -15.21 -6.28
N LEU A 64 -9.92 -13.99 -5.95
CA LEU A 64 -11.33 -13.71 -5.62
C LEU A 64 -12.17 -13.31 -6.85
N GLY A 65 -11.58 -13.26 -8.04
CA GLY A 65 -12.29 -12.96 -9.29
C GLY A 65 -12.54 -11.48 -9.54
N TYR A 66 -11.83 -10.59 -8.85
CA TYR A 66 -11.86 -9.14 -9.09
C TYR A 66 -10.83 -8.72 -10.15
N GLU A 67 -11.13 -7.64 -10.86
CA GLU A 67 -10.14 -6.87 -11.59
C GLU A 67 -9.52 -5.84 -10.64
N LEU A 68 -8.21 -5.60 -10.69
CA LEU A 68 -7.54 -4.59 -9.89
C LEU A 68 -6.83 -3.57 -10.78
N LEU A 69 -7.25 -2.31 -10.69
CA LEU A 69 -6.55 -1.18 -11.30
C LEU A 69 -5.54 -0.63 -10.29
N VAL A 70 -4.29 -0.48 -10.71
CA VAL A 70 -3.23 0.08 -9.85
C VAL A 70 -2.81 1.44 -10.40
N LEU A 71 -2.82 2.47 -9.53
CA LEU A 71 -2.44 3.84 -9.87
C LEU A 71 -1.35 4.31 -8.91
N ASP A 72 -0.21 4.73 -9.48
CA ASP A 72 0.92 5.28 -8.76
C ASP A 72 0.78 6.80 -8.62
N SER A 73 0.73 7.30 -7.39
CA SER A 73 0.65 8.73 -7.08
C SER A 73 1.99 9.44 -7.06
N GLN A 74 3.11 8.71 -7.13
CA GLN A 74 4.48 9.25 -7.19
C GLN A 74 4.81 10.21 -6.02
N ASN A 75 4.28 9.93 -4.83
CA ASN A 75 4.34 10.77 -3.62
C ASN A 75 3.81 12.21 -3.84
N ASP A 76 2.92 12.41 -4.81
CA ASP A 76 2.27 13.69 -5.11
C ASP A 76 0.79 13.65 -4.67
N PRO A 77 0.39 14.43 -3.64
CA PRO A 77 -1.00 14.50 -3.19
C PRO A 77 -1.97 15.00 -4.25
N ALA A 78 -1.54 15.86 -5.18
CA ALA A 78 -2.40 16.35 -6.26
C ALA A 78 -2.67 15.23 -7.28
N LYS A 79 -1.65 14.42 -7.59
CA LYS A 79 -1.81 13.23 -8.44
C LYS A 79 -2.67 12.17 -7.76
N GLU A 80 -2.51 11.98 -6.43
CA GLU A 80 -3.37 11.07 -5.65
C GLU A 80 -4.85 11.48 -5.76
N LEU A 81 -5.15 12.77 -5.60
CA LEU A 81 -6.50 13.29 -5.75
C LEU A 81 -7.05 13.05 -7.18
N ALA A 82 -6.26 13.38 -8.22
CA ALA A 82 -6.65 13.16 -9.61
C ALA A 82 -6.88 11.67 -9.92
N ASN A 83 -6.06 10.78 -9.38
CA ASN A 83 -6.26 9.33 -9.49
C ASN A 83 -7.62 8.91 -8.92
N VAL A 84 -8.00 9.42 -7.74
CA VAL A 84 -9.29 9.09 -7.13
C VAL A 84 -10.46 9.71 -7.91
N GLU A 85 -10.30 10.92 -8.45
CA GLU A 85 -11.30 11.54 -9.33
C GLU A 85 -11.59 10.66 -10.55
N ASP A 86 -10.56 10.21 -11.24
CA ASP A 86 -10.67 9.28 -12.38
C ASP A 86 -11.40 7.98 -12.00
N LEU A 87 -11.11 7.43 -10.82
CA LEU A 87 -11.75 6.21 -10.34
C LEU A 87 -13.23 6.41 -10.01
N THR A 88 -13.62 7.59 -9.52
CA THR A 88 -15.04 7.91 -9.30
C THR A 88 -15.81 8.01 -10.61
N VAL A 89 -15.20 8.56 -11.65
CA VAL A 89 -15.79 8.62 -13.00
C VAL A 89 -15.93 7.20 -13.60
N LYS A 90 -14.93 6.35 -13.39
CA LYS A 90 -14.95 4.94 -13.81
C LYS A 90 -15.90 4.06 -12.99
N LYS A 91 -16.44 4.58 -11.87
CA LYS A 91 -17.36 3.87 -10.97
C LYS A 91 -16.80 2.52 -10.49
N VAL A 92 -15.55 2.51 -10.06
CA VAL A 92 -14.96 1.31 -9.46
C VAL A 92 -15.75 0.88 -8.22
N SER A 93 -15.71 -0.41 -7.89
CA SER A 93 -16.51 -0.98 -6.81
C SER A 93 -15.99 -0.61 -5.42
N ALA A 94 -14.68 -0.49 -5.25
CA ALA A 94 -14.02 -0.02 -4.03
C ALA A 94 -12.64 0.55 -4.34
N ILE A 95 -12.16 1.44 -3.49
CA ILE A 95 -10.82 2.02 -3.57
C ILE A 95 -10.03 1.60 -2.33
N LEU A 96 -8.88 0.95 -2.55
CA LEU A 96 -7.84 0.76 -1.57
C LEU A 96 -6.82 1.88 -1.77
N ILE A 97 -6.45 2.60 -0.72
CA ILE A 97 -5.54 3.73 -0.83
C ILE A 97 -4.43 3.65 0.21
N ASN A 98 -3.19 3.84 -0.24
CA ASN A 98 -2.03 4.07 0.61
C ASN A 98 -1.69 5.57 0.53
N PRO A 99 -2.08 6.38 1.52
CA PRO A 99 -1.99 7.84 1.44
C PRO A 99 -0.57 8.38 1.25
N THR A 100 -0.43 9.39 0.40
CA THR A 100 0.80 10.20 0.29
C THR A 100 0.99 11.08 1.50
N ASP A 101 -0.11 11.63 2.04
CA ASP A 101 -0.19 12.45 3.25
C ASP A 101 -1.53 12.23 3.93
N SER A 102 -1.52 12.06 5.27
CA SER A 102 -2.72 11.72 6.04
C SER A 102 -3.81 12.80 6.04
N SER A 103 -3.46 14.06 5.84
CA SER A 103 -4.40 15.18 5.80
C SER A 103 -4.84 15.53 4.38
N ALA A 104 -3.91 15.50 3.42
CA ALA A 104 -4.20 15.81 2.03
C ALA A 104 -5.17 14.80 1.41
N VAL A 105 -5.04 13.51 1.73
CA VAL A 105 -5.89 12.42 1.22
C VAL A 105 -7.37 12.55 1.61
N VAL A 106 -7.70 13.33 2.65
CA VAL A 106 -9.08 13.48 3.14
C VAL A 106 -10.04 13.94 2.06
N ASN A 107 -9.60 14.83 1.16
CA ASN A 107 -10.44 15.31 0.07
C ASN A 107 -10.73 14.21 -0.96
N ALA A 108 -9.74 13.40 -1.30
CA ALA A 108 -9.89 12.24 -2.18
C ALA A 108 -10.86 11.22 -1.58
N ILE A 109 -10.72 10.90 -0.28
CA ILE A 109 -11.63 9.99 0.43
C ILE A 109 -13.06 10.53 0.42
N ARG A 110 -13.27 11.81 0.74
CA ARG A 110 -14.61 12.42 0.72
C ARG A 110 -15.25 12.39 -0.67
N MET A 111 -14.46 12.59 -1.71
CA MET A 111 -14.94 12.48 -3.11
C MET A 111 -15.43 11.05 -3.41
N ALA A 112 -14.66 10.03 -3.04
CA ALA A 112 -15.07 8.63 -3.17
C ALA A 112 -16.36 8.35 -2.36
N ASN A 113 -16.43 8.84 -1.11
CA ASN A 113 -17.62 8.70 -0.26
C ASN A 113 -18.87 9.33 -0.88
N GLN A 114 -18.77 10.54 -1.47
CA GLN A 114 -19.87 11.18 -2.18
C GLN A 114 -20.34 10.37 -3.39
N ALA A 115 -19.42 9.68 -4.06
CA ALA A 115 -19.72 8.73 -5.13
C ALA A 115 -20.23 7.36 -4.61
N LYS A 116 -20.34 7.18 -3.28
CA LYS A 116 -20.74 5.94 -2.60
C LYS A 116 -19.77 4.78 -2.88
N ILE A 117 -18.52 5.09 -3.12
CA ILE A 117 -17.44 4.10 -3.29
C ILE A 117 -16.77 3.90 -1.94
N PRO A 118 -16.79 2.68 -1.37
CA PRO A 118 -16.11 2.40 -0.11
C PRO A 118 -14.60 2.54 -0.25
N VAL A 119 -13.96 3.07 0.81
CA VAL A 119 -12.52 3.29 0.87
C VAL A 119 -11.91 2.46 1.98
N ILE A 120 -10.81 1.79 1.70
CA ILE A 120 -9.96 1.08 2.64
C ILE A 120 -8.57 1.72 2.61
N THR A 121 -8.02 2.09 3.77
CA THR A 121 -6.64 2.59 3.82
C THR A 121 -5.67 1.46 4.11
N LEU A 122 -4.52 1.47 3.43
CA LEU A 122 -3.46 0.47 3.58
C LEU A 122 -2.16 1.11 4.06
N ASP A 123 -1.49 0.48 5.04
CA ASP A 123 -0.18 0.86 5.57
C ASP A 123 -0.15 2.27 6.21
N ARG A 124 -0.66 3.28 5.53
CA ARG A 124 -0.80 4.65 6.03
C ARG A 124 -2.26 5.02 6.21
N GLY A 125 -2.57 5.70 7.32
CA GLY A 125 -3.90 6.14 7.66
C GLY A 125 -4.22 7.55 7.18
N ALA A 126 -5.51 7.92 7.24
CA ALA A 126 -6.05 9.23 6.91
C ALA A 126 -6.58 9.95 8.17
N ASN A 127 -6.47 11.28 8.20
CA ASN A 127 -6.96 12.11 9.31
C ASN A 127 -8.46 12.47 9.17
N GLY A 128 -9.20 11.83 8.25
CA GLY A 128 -10.63 12.06 8.06
C GLY A 128 -11.17 11.43 6.77
N GLY A 129 -12.46 11.69 6.51
CA GLY A 129 -13.25 10.95 5.52
C GLY A 129 -13.81 9.65 6.12
N GLU A 130 -14.70 8.98 5.41
CA GLU A 130 -15.25 7.69 5.82
C GLU A 130 -14.37 6.56 5.25
N VAL A 131 -13.68 5.85 6.14
CA VAL A 131 -12.83 4.71 5.84
C VAL A 131 -13.49 3.46 6.41
N SER A 132 -13.77 2.47 5.56
CA SER A 132 -14.41 1.23 5.97
C SER A 132 -13.51 0.39 6.89
N SER A 133 -12.21 0.39 6.65
CA SER A 133 -11.20 -0.28 7.46
C SER A 133 -9.81 0.27 7.16
N HIS A 134 -8.93 0.24 8.16
CA HIS A 134 -7.50 0.52 8.04
C HIS A 134 -6.71 -0.77 8.23
N VAL A 135 -5.86 -1.15 7.26
CA VAL A 135 -5.03 -2.36 7.33
C VAL A 135 -3.57 -1.96 7.33
N ALA A 136 -2.89 -2.15 8.45
CA ALA A 136 -1.50 -1.72 8.62
C ALA A 136 -0.79 -2.53 9.71
N SER A 137 0.53 -2.40 9.79
CA SER A 137 1.30 -2.80 10.96
C SER A 137 1.10 -1.81 12.11
N ASP A 138 1.29 -2.26 13.35
CA ASP A 138 1.37 -1.36 14.51
C ASP A 138 2.69 -0.60 14.50
N ASN A 139 2.67 0.59 13.87
CA ASN A 139 3.86 1.41 13.69
C ASN A 139 4.42 1.97 15.02
N VAL A 140 3.57 2.19 16.03
CA VAL A 140 4.03 2.62 17.36
C VAL A 140 4.82 1.47 18.01
N ALA A 141 4.24 0.27 18.06
CA ALA A 141 4.95 -0.90 18.58
C ALA A 141 6.24 -1.18 17.80
N GLY A 142 6.24 -0.96 16.48
CA GLY A 142 7.44 -1.11 15.65
C GLY A 142 8.55 -0.12 15.99
N GLY A 143 8.21 1.13 16.23
CA GLY A 143 9.17 2.14 16.71
C GLY A 143 9.74 1.80 18.09
N GLU A 144 8.90 1.29 18.99
CA GLU A 144 9.33 0.80 20.30
C GLU A 144 10.29 -0.39 20.19
N LEU A 145 10.02 -1.35 19.27
CA LEU A 145 10.92 -2.48 19.01
C LEU A 145 12.31 -2.01 18.58
N ALA A 146 12.39 -1.05 17.67
CA ALA A 146 13.66 -0.49 17.20
C ALA A 146 14.45 0.18 18.32
N GLY A 147 13.80 1.04 19.12
CA GLY A 147 14.44 1.71 20.26
C GLY A 147 14.89 0.74 21.36
N ASN A 148 14.07 -0.24 21.69
CA ASN A 148 14.42 -1.29 22.64
C ASN A 148 15.65 -2.10 22.19
N TYR A 149 15.72 -2.45 20.91
CA TYR A 149 16.85 -3.19 20.35
C TYR A 149 18.15 -2.36 20.42
N ILE A 150 18.11 -1.08 20.06
CA ILE A 150 19.26 -0.16 20.19
C ILE A 150 19.74 -0.10 21.66
N ALA A 151 18.81 0.03 22.60
CA ALA A 151 19.14 0.08 24.02
C ALA A 151 19.71 -1.24 24.55
N GLU A 152 19.23 -2.38 24.04
CA GLU A 152 19.79 -3.70 24.36
C GLU A 152 21.24 -3.83 23.91
N LYS A 153 21.58 -3.30 22.74
CA LYS A 153 22.94 -3.39 22.17
C LYS A 153 23.93 -2.41 22.77
N LEU A 154 23.50 -1.18 23.11
CA LEU A 154 24.40 -0.08 23.46
C LEU A 154 24.24 0.42 24.90
N GLY A 155 23.15 0.09 25.56
CA GLY A 155 22.85 0.55 26.93
C GLY A 155 22.29 1.96 26.99
N ALA A 156 22.02 2.39 28.25
CA ALA A 156 21.53 3.73 28.55
C ALA A 156 22.58 4.81 28.21
N GLY A 157 22.13 5.98 27.81
CA GLY A 157 22.98 7.10 27.39
C GLY A 157 23.53 7.02 25.97
N ALA A 158 23.26 5.92 25.24
CA ALA A 158 23.69 5.80 23.85
C ALA A 158 23.15 6.93 22.99
N LYS A 159 24.03 7.58 22.21
CA LYS A 159 23.69 8.70 21.33
C LYS A 159 23.15 8.19 20.01
N VAL A 160 21.89 8.55 19.72
CA VAL A 160 21.13 8.02 18.57
C VAL A 160 20.67 9.15 17.67
N ILE A 161 20.83 8.98 16.37
CA ILE A 161 20.20 9.79 15.33
C ILE A 161 18.94 9.08 14.86
N GLN A 162 17.84 9.84 14.66
CA GLN A 162 16.64 9.35 14.01
C GLN A 162 16.51 9.94 12.60
N LEU A 163 16.41 9.10 11.59
CA LEU A 163 16.02 9.48 10.23
C LEU A 163 14.52 9.23 10.07
N GLN A 164 13.78 10.32 9.88
CA GLN A 164 12.33 10.28 9.79
C GLN A 164 11.87 10.08 8.34
N GLY A 165 10.72 9.43 8.20
CA GLY A 165 10.03 9.32 6.92
C GLY A 165 9.44 10.64 6.43
N ILE A 166 8.49 10.55 5.48
CA ILE A 166 7.80 11.71 4.92
C ILE A 166 6.95 12.37 6.02
N PRO A 167 7.20 13.64 6.37
CA PRO A 167 6.34 14.39 7.28
C PRO A 167 4.88 14.40 6.77
N GLY A 168 3.92 14.27 7.70
CA GLY A 168 2.49 14.20 7.34
C GLY A 168 1.96 12.78 7.15
N THR A 169 2.80 11.76 6.99
CA THR A 169 2.36 10.37 6.97
C THR A 169 2.16 9.81 8.38
N SER A 170 1.12 8.97 8.56
CA SER A 170 0.90 8.29 9.84
C SER A 170 2.07 7.37 10.18
N ALA A 171 2.63 6.65 9.21
CA ALA A 171 3.75 5.75 9.43
C ALA A 171 4.98 6.46 10.02
N ALA A 172 5.36 7.63 9.49
CA ALA A 172 6.48 8.40 10.03
C ALA A 172 6.20 8.90 11.45
N ARG A 173 5.00 9.43 11.70
CA ARG A 173 4.58 9.92 13.02
C ARG A 173 4.58 8.79 14.05
N ASP A 174 3.94 7.68 13.73
CA ASP A 174 3.68 6.60 14.68
C ASP A 174 4.98 5.81 15.00
N ARG A 175 5.85 5.56 14.00
CA ARG A 175 7.21 5.03 14.22
C ARG A 175 8.05 5.96 15.08
N GLY A 176 7.95 7.28 14.84
CA GLY A 176 8.63 8.29 15.64
C GLY A 176 8.13 8.34 17.08
N GLU A 177 6.83 8.24 17.30
CA GLU A 177 6.21 8.17 18.64
C GLU A 177 6.70 6.94 19.41
N GLY A 178 6.64 5.77 18.79
CA GLY A 178 7.10 4.53 19.42
C GLY A 178 8.59 4.57 19.78
N PHE A 179 9.42 5.06 18.86
CA PHE A 179 10.84 5.23 19.12
C PHE A 179 11.12 6.20 20.25
N ALA A 180 10.41 7.33 20.31
CA ALA A 180 10.56 8.31 21.38
C ALA A 180 10.19 7.71 22.77
N LYS A 181 9.11 6.93 22.85
CA LYS A 181 8.72 6.20 24.08
C LYS A 181 9.83 5.25 24.54
N ALA A 182 10.38 4.47 23.62
CA ALA A 182 11.48 3.55 23.95
C ALA A 182 12.74 4.32 24.34
N ALA A 183 13.09 5.39 23.64
CA ALA A 183 14.25 6.22 23.95
C ALA A 183 14.15 6.84 25.35
N GLU A 184 13.00 7.36 25.73
CA GLU A 184 12.74 7.87 27.08
C GLU A 184 12.87 6.76 28.13
N ALA A 185 12.15 5.66 27.95
CA ALA A 185 12.12 4.53 28.90
C ALA A 185 13.48 3.86 29.10
N LYS A 186 14.32 3.85 28.06
CA LYS A 186 15.66 3.23 28.06
C LYS A 186 16.79 4.25 28.23
N HIS A 187 16.48 5.53 28.41
CA HIS A 187 17.44 6.60 28.57
C HIS A 187 18.43 6.73 27.39
N LEU A 188 17.95 6.55 26.15
CA LEU A 188 18.73 6.85 24.95
C LEU A 188 18.81 8.37 24.75
N ALA A 189 19.97 8.86 24.30
CA ALA A 189 20.16 10.27 23.97
C ALA A 189 19.91 10.51 22.48
N VAL A 190 18.69 10.93 22.11
CA VAL A 190 18.39 11.30 20.72
C VAL A 190 19.03 12.65 20.42
N VAL A 191 20.20 12.63 19.74
CA VAL A 191 21.02 13.82 19.49
C VAL A 191 20.60 14.59 18.24
N ALA A 192 19.91 13.95 17.31
CA ALA A 192 19.33 14.56 16.12
C ALA A 192 18.14 13.74 15.59
N SER A 193 17.18 14.46 14.99
CA SER A 193 16.06 13.84 14.30
C SER A 193 15.76 14.67 13.05
N GLN A 194 15.89 14.08 11.85
CA GLN A 194 15.69 14.79 10.58
C GLN A 194 14.92 13.95 9.57
N PRO A 195 14.01 14.58 8.78
CA PRO A 195 13.34 13.92 7.67
C PRO A 195 14.32 13.53 6.54
N ALA A 196 14.20 12.31 6.07
CA ALA A 196 14.85 11.81 4.87
C ALA A 196 13.84 11.13 3.92
N ASP A 197 12.54 11.37 4.17
CA ASP A 197 11.39 11.15 3.28
C ASP A 197 11.24 9.72 2.75
N PHE A 198 11.67 8.71 3.51
CA PHE A 198 11.72 7.30 3.08
C PHE A 198 12.57 7.07 1.81
N ASP A 199 13.48 8.00 1.50
CA ASP A 199 14.31 8.00 0.30
C ASP A 199 15.79 7.69 0.61
N ARG A 200 16.36 6.75 -0.15
CA ARG A 200 17.74 6.27 0.04
C ARG A 200 18.78 7.37 -0.21
N THR A 201 18.63 8.11 -1.30
CA THR A 201 19.58 9.15 -1.69
C THR A 201 19.51 10.34 -0.74
N LYS A 202 18.30 10.75 -0.37
CA LYS A 202 18.10 11.83 0.61
C LYS A 202 18.68 11.44 1.97
N SER A 203 18.47 10.20 2.39
CA SER A 203 19.04 9.67 3.63
C SER A 203 20.56 9.70 3.64
N LEU A 204 21.22 9.30 2.55
CA LEU A 204 22.68 9.41 2.40
C LEU A 204 23.13 10.85 2.64
N ASN A 205 22.58 11.81 1.91
CA ASN A 205 22.98 13.23 2.00
C ASN A 205 22.70 13.83 3.40
N VAL A 206 21.56 13.50 3.99
CA VAL A 206 21.20 13.93 5.36
C VAL A 206 22.16 13.34 6.38
N MET A 207 22.49 12.05 6.23
CA MET A 207 23.37 11.35 7.17
C MET A 207 24.81 11.85 7.12
N GLU A 208 25.34 12.18 5.93
CA GLU A 208 26.67 12.81 5.81
C GLU A 208 26.77 14.07 6.68
N ASN A 209 25.79 14.96 6.57
CA ASN A 209 25.74 16.18 7.38
C ASN A 209 25.58 15.90 8.88
N LEU A 210 24.75 14.90 9.23
CA LEU A 210 24.53 14.55 10.63
C LEU A 210 25.78 13.91 11.27
N LEU A 211 26.55 13.13 10.53
CA LEU A 211 27.83 12.56 11.00
C LEU A 211 28.88 13.65 11.27
N GLU A 212 28.92 14.71 10.45
CA GLU A 212 29.81 15.85 10.68
C GLU A 212 29.43 16.61 11.96
N ALA A 213 28.15 16.80 12.20
CA ALA A 213 27.64 17.50 13.38
C ALA A 213 27.70 16.68 14.68
N ASN A 214 27.65 15.34 14.59
CA ASN A 214 27.54 14.42 15.74
C ASN A 214 28.68 13.39 15.71
N LYS A 215 29.87 13.83 16.09
CA LYS A 215 31.09 12.98 16.00
C LYS A 215 31.07 11.76 16.89
N ASP A 216 30.23 11.71 17.89
CA ASP A 216 30.13 10.64 18.90
C ASP A 216 28.82 9.88 18.86
N VAL A 217 28.06 9.99 17.74
CA VAL A 217 26.86 9.17 17.54
C VAL A 217 27.22 7.68 17.47
N GLN A 218 26.42 6.86 18.12
CA GLN A 218 26.63 5.42 18.28
C GLN A 218 25.60 4.59 17.51
N ALA A 219 24.39 5.13 17.27
CA ALA A 219 23.35 4.45 16.52
C ALA A 219 22.52 5.37 15.63
N VAL A 220 21.86 4.76 14.65
CA VAL A 220 20.85 5.38 13.80
C VAL A 220 19.61 4.50 13.83
N PHE A 221 18.45 5.10 14.10
CA PHE A 221 17.17 4.53 13.74
C PHE A 221 16.67 5.18 12.46
N ALA A 222 16.61 4.42 11.39
CA ALA A 222 16.00 4.83 10.14
C ALA A 222 14.57 4.25 10.06
N GLN A 223 13.57 5.11 9.85
CA GLN A 223 12.17 4.68 9.85
C GLN A 223 11.78 3.81 8.65
N ASN A 224 12.71 3.50 7.72
CA ASN A 224 12.59 2.42 6.74
C ASN A 224 13.96 1.93 6.26
N ASP A 225 13.97 0.79 5.56
CA ASP A 225 15.19 0.16 5.06
C ASP A 225 15.87 0.98 3.96
N GLU A 226 15.11 1.66 3.10
CA GLU A 226 15.69 2.54 2.08
C GLU A 226 16.58 3.62 2.72
N MET A 227 16.08 4.27 3.77
CA MET A 227 16.88 5.24 4.51
C MET A 227 18.01 4.58 5.29
N ALA A 228 17.81 3.38 5.86
CA ALA A 228 18.87 2.65 6.54
C ALA A 228 20.03 2.34 5.60
N LEU A 229 19.75 1.86 4.39
CA LEU A 229 20.76 1.57 3.37
C LEU A 229 21.49 2.82 2.88
N GLY A 230 20.79 3.95 2.77
CA GLY A 230 21.40 5.24 2.47
C GLY A 230 22.34 5.70 3.59
N ALA A 231 21.90 5.61 4.85
CA ALA A 231 22.69 5.96 6.03
C ALA A 231 23.96 5.10 6.16
N ILE A 232 23.86 3.78 5.89
CA ILE A 232 24.99 2.87 5.90
C ILE A 232 26.08 3.36 4.91
N LYS A 233 25.71 3.82 3.72
CA LYS A 233 26.67 4.32 2.74
C LYS A 233 27.42 5.57 3.22
N ALA A 234 26.71 6.49 3.90
CA ALA A 234 27.37 7.66 4.52
C ALA A 234 28.32 7.25 5.65
N ILE A 235 27.92 6.29 6.49
CA ILE A 235 28.70 5.78 7.61
C ILE A 235 29.96 5.06 7.11
N GLU A 236 29.83 4.20 6.08
CA GLU A 236 30.97 3.54 5.43
C GLU A 236 31.96 4.55 4.83
N ALA A 237 31.46 5.55 4.10
CA ALA A 237 32.30 6.60 3.50
C ALA A 237 33.04 7.42 4.56
N ALA A 238 32.41 7.67 5.70
CA ALA A 238 33.02 8.36 6.85
C ALA A 238 33.95 7.46 7.68
N GLN A 239 34.07 6.19 7.35
CA GLN A 239 34.83 5.17 8.10
C GLN A 239 34.47 5.12 9.59
N ARG A 240 33.14 5.20 9.87
CA ARG A 240 32.60 5.20 11.24
C ARG A 240 32.00 3.84 11.57
N ASP A 241 32.05 3.50 12.86
CA ASP A 241 31.33 2.35 13.42
C ASP A 241 30.08 2.88 14.13
N VAL A 242 28.93 2.76 13.49
CA VAL A 242 27.62 3.23 13.97
C VAL A 242 26.57 2.16 13.72
N LEU A 243 25.92 1.71 14.78
CA LEU A 243 24.86 0.71 14.70
C LEU A 243 23.64 1.29 13.94
N VAL A 244 23.16 0.62 12.90
CA VAL A 244 21.98 1.05 12.13
C VAL A 244 20.85 0.07 12.30
N VAL A 245 19.64 0.58 12.59
CA VAL A 245 18.40 -0.18 12.66
C VAL A 245 17.42 0.38 11.63
N GLY A 246 16.89 -0.49 10.80
CA GLY A 246 15.91 -0.20 9.77
C GLY A 246 14.47 -0.58 10.16
N PHE A 247 13.60 -0.47 9.18
CA PHE A 247 12.19 -0.85 9.26
C PHE A 247 11.72 -1.26 7.87
N ASP A 248 10.81 -2.19 7.74
CA ASP A 248 10.14 -2.79 6.59
C ASP A 248 10.50 -4.28 6.42
N GLY A 249 11.77 -4.67 6.58
CA GLY A 249 12.22 -6.03 6.30
C GLY A 249 12.23 -6.34 4.81
N THR A 250 12.63 -5.37 3.99
CA THR A 250 12.82 -5.56 2.54
C THR A 250 13.92 -6.59 2.28
N ASP A 251 13.92 -7.19 1.09
CA ASP A 251 14.95 -8.18 0.73
C ASP A 251 16.37 -7.61 0.87
N GLU A 252 16.59 -6.36 0.45
CA GLU A 252 17.89 -5.69 0.62
C GLU A 252 18.20 -5.41 2.10
N GLY A 253 17.19 -4.96 2.89
CA GLY A 253 17.34 -4.78 4.33
C GLY A 253 17.71 -6.07 5.05
N VAL A 254 17.00 -7.16 4.76
CA VAL A 254 17.31 -8.49 5.32
C VAL A 254 18.69 -8.98 4.89
N ASN A 255 19.09 -8.75 3.64
CA ASN A 255 20.42 -9.10 3.17
C ASN A 255 21.51 -8.27 3.85
N ALA A 256 21.24 -6.98 4.11
CA ALA A 256 22.13 -6.11 4.88
C ALA A 256 22.28 -6.59 6.34
N VAL A 257 21.20 -7.09 6.96
CA VAL A 257 21.28 -7.74 8.27
C VAL A 257 22.18 -8.99 8.21
N LYS A 258 21.96 -9.87 7.24
CA LYS A 258 22.76 -11.11 7.09
C LYS A 258 24.24 -10.83 6.83
N SER A 259 24.59 -9.74 6.16
CA SER A 259 25.98 -9.33 5.92
C SER A 259 26.60 -8.59 7.10
N GLY A 260 25.81 -8.21 8.11
CA GLY A 260 26.26 -7.46 9.29
C GLY A 260 26.38 -5.95 9.06
N SER A 261 26.02 -5.42 7.90
CA SER A 261 26.04 -3.97 7.63
C SER A 261 24.83 -3.24 8.23
N LEU A 262 23.71 -3.94 8.47
CA LEU A 262 22.54 -3.48 9.20
C LEU A 262 22.40 -4.32 10.48
N ALA A 263 22.29 -3.70 11.64
CA ALA A 263 22.20 -4.45 12.91
C ALA A 263 20.85 -5.16 13.07
N GLY A 264 19.80 -4.62 12.49
CA GLY A 264 18.48 -5.22 12.47
C GLY A 264 17.47 -4.39 11.71
N THR A 265 16.35 -5.00 11.36
CA THR A 265 15.19 -4.31 10.77
C THR A 265 13.89 -4.82 11.38
N VAL A 266 12.95 -3.91 11.63
CA VAL A 266 11.60 -4.25 12.06
C VAL A 266 10.79 -4.62 10.82
N ALA A 267 10.68 -5.92 10.57
CA ALA A 267 10.03 -6.42 9.36
C ALA A 267 8.50 -6.32 9.44
N GLN A 268 7.92 -5.80 8.39
CA GLN A 268 6.50 -5.80 8.08
C GLN A 268 6.15 -6.97 7.14
N GLN A 269 4.87 -7.13 6.82
CA GLN A 269 4.37 -8.12 5.88
C GLN A 269 3.56 -7.41 4.76
N PRO A 270 4.22 -6.70 3.83
CA PRO A 270 3.52 -5.87 2.85
C PRO A 270 2.57 -6.67 1.94
N ALA A 271 2.96 -7.86 1.48
CA ALA A 271 2.05 -8.72 0.72
C ALA A 271 0.77 -9.02 1.48
N LEU A 272 0.88 -9.36 2.78
CA LEU A 272 -0.27 -9.65 3.64
C LEU A 272 -1.15 -8.41 3.88
N ILE A 273 -0.56 -7.20 3.96
CA ILE A 273 -1.33 -5.94 4.01
C ILE A 273 -2.18 -5.81 2.74
N GLY A 274 -1.59 -6.01 1.57
CA GLY A 274 -2.29 -5.98 0.29
C GLY A 274 -3.40 -7.04 0.19
N GLU A 275 -3.08 -8.29 0.55
CA GLU A 275 -4.06 -9.40 0.56
C GLU A 275 -5.25 -9.10 1.47
N LYS A 276 -5.01 -8.68 2.71
CA LYS A 276 -6.06 -8.35 3.69
C LYS A 276 -6.90 -7.17 3.23
N GLY A 277 -6.30 -6.16 2.61
CA GLY A 277 -7.03 -5.04 2.03
C GLY A 277 -8.06 -5.51 0.99
N ILE A 278 -7.69 -6.40 0.10
CA ILE A 278 -8.60 -7.00 -0.89
C ILE A 278 -9.69 -7.86 -0.22
N GLU A 279 -9.34 -8.64 0.81
CA GLU A 279 -10.32 -9.42 1.58
C GLU A 279 -11.36 -8.52 2.25
N VAL A 280 -10.92 -7.40 2.83
CA VAL A 280 -11.81 -6.39 3.42
C VAL A 280 -12.71 -5.77 2.35
N ALA A 281 -12.16 -5.35 1.21
CA ALA A 281 -12.95 -4.80 0.12
C ALA A 281 -14.04 -5.80 -0.34
N ALA A 282 -13.69 -7.07 -0.48
CA ALA A 282 -14.63 -8.11 -0.87
C ALA A 282 -15.78 -8.30 0.15
N LYS A 283 -15.49 -8.21 1.45
CA LYS A 283 -16.51 -8.27 2.52
C LYS A 283 -17.43 -7.06 2.50
N VAL A 284 -16.84 -5.86 2.39
CA VAL A 284 -17.62 -4.59 2.31
C VAL A 284 -18.58 -4.61 1.13
N LEU A 285 -18.14 -5.09 -0.03
CA LEU A 285 -18.98 -5.18 -1.23
C LEU A 285 -20.13 -6.21 -1.10
N LYS A 286 -20.00 -7.18 -0.20
CA LYS A 286 -21.07 -8.13 0.15
C LYS A 286 -21.99 -7.62 1.25
N GLY A 287 -21.72 -6.45 1.82
CA GLY A 287 -22.45 -5.90 2.97
C GLY A 287 -22.12 -6.60 4.29
N GLU A 288 -21.00 -7.31 4.36
CA GLU A 288 -20.53 -7.97 5.59
C GLU A 288 -19.85 -6.93 6.51
N ALA A 289 -19.98 -7.12 7.81
CA ALA A 289 -19.28 -6.28 8.80
C ALA A 289 -17.77 -6.52 8.74
N VAL A 290 -17.00 -5.45 8.86
CA VAL A 290 -15.54 -5.47 8.92
C VAL A 290 -15.06 -4.71 10.16
N GLU A 291 -13.88 -5.08 10.66
CA GLU A 291 -13.22 -4.33 11.72
C GLU A 291 -12.74 -2.98 11.18
N SER A 292 -12.85 -1.94 11.99
CA SER A 292 -12.38 -0.59 11.60
C SER A 292 -10.86 -0.50 11.42
N SER A 293 -10.11 -1.39 12.09
CA SER A 293 -8.66 -1.50 11.98
C SER A 293 -8.21 -2.95 12.09
N ILE A 294 -7.31 -3.36 11.19
CA ILE A 294 -6.72 -4.70 11.15
C ILE A 294 -5.21 -4.55 11.25
N SER A 295 -4.66 -5.04 12.38
CA SER A 295 -3.22 -5.04 12.58
C SER A 295 -2.56 -6.24 11.92
N VAL A 296 -1.46 -5.98 11.19
CA VAL A 296 -0.59 -7.00 10.59
C VAL A 296 0.68 -7.13 11.44
N PRO A 297 1.05 -8.36 11.85
CA PRO A 297 2.16 -8.57 12.78
C PRO A 297 3.50 -8.05 12.27
N LEU A 298 4.32 -7.54 13.20
CA LEU A 298 5.70 -7.14 13.02
C LEU A 298 6.65 -8.21 13.58
N LYS A 299 7.88 -8.21 13.09
CA LYS A 299 8.95 -9.06 13.61
C LYS A 299 10.29 -8.34 13.53
N MET A 300 11.03 -8.28 14.65
CA MET A 300 12.44 -7.85 14.61
C MET A 300 13.28 -8.94 13.93
N ILE A 301 14.03 -8.57 12.89
CA ILE A 301 15.02 -9.42 12.22
C ILE A 301 16.41 -8.93 12.62
N THR A 302 17.22 -9.82 13.14
CA THR A 302 18.62 -9.60 13.56
C THR A 302 19.46 -10.79 13.11
N LEU A 303 20.80 -10.69 13.25
CA LEU A 303 21.69 -11.85 13.12
C LEU A 303 21.41 -12.89 14.19
#